data_462a2397adc9506a890f6a2096a006f3
#
_entry.id   462a2397adc9506a890f6a2096a006f3
#
_cell.length_a   1.000
_cell.length_b   1.000
_cell.length_c   1.000
_cell.angle_alpha   90.00
_cell.angle_beta   90.00
_cell.angle_gamma   90.00
#
_symmetry.space_group_name_H-M   'P 1'
#
loop_
_entity.id
_entity.type
_entity.pdbx_description
1 polymer ?
#
loop_
_entity_poly.entity_id
_entity_poly.type
_entity_poly.pdbx_seq_one_letter_code
_entity_poly.pdbx_strand_id
1 'polypeptide(L)'
;MLSNLHAVMDKAEAYAEERKFSPDNYVAMRLAPDMLPFSFQIQSSTDRAKLFLSRVSGVAAPTWADTEKTWAEVKARLETGLDFARSVPAAQLDGTEDKLIPLKVRGEEVQWPAQKYLLENALPNFFFHVTTAYDILRHAGVPVGKRDFTG
;
A
#
# COMPACT_ATOMS: atom_id res chain seq x y z
N MET A 1 -9.37 0.60 -0.49
CA MET A 1 -8.23 0.47 -1.44
C MET A 1 -7.34 -0.74 -1.16
N LEU A 2 -6.77 -0.93 0.05
CA LEU A 2 -5.96 -2.15 0.30
C LEU A 2 -6.78 -3.44 0.11
N SER A 3 -8.06 -3.46 0.51
CA SER A 3 -8.94 -4.62 0.26
C SER A 3 -9.16 -4.86 -1.25
N ASN A 4 -9.27 -3.78 -2.04
CA ASN A 4 -9.40 -3.90 -3.50
C ASN A 4 -8.10 -4.40 -4.12
N LEU A 5 -6.95 -3.92 -3.62
CA LEU A 5 -5.65 -4.41 -4.06
C LEU A 5 -5.47 -5.90 -3.72
N HIS A 6 -5.96 -6.35 -2.56
CA HIS A 6 -5.97 -7.78 -2.21
C HIS A 6 -6.79 -8.59 -3.21
N ALA A 7 -8.00 -8.13 -3.55
CA ALA A 7 -8.84 -8.80 -4.55
C ALA A 7 -8.20 -8.81 -5.96
N VAL A 8 -7.45 -7.75 -6.31
CA VAL A 8 -6.65 -7.70 -7.55
C VAL A 8 -5.53 -8.74 -7.52
N MET A 9 -4.88 -8.93 -6.36
CA MET A 9 -3.86 -9.98 -6.18
C MET A 9 -4.45 -11.38 -6.27
N ASP A 10 -5.67 -11.62 -5.72
CA ASP A 10 -6.36 -12.91 -5.86
C ASP A 10 -6.62 -13.24 -7.35
N LYS A 11 -7.03 -12.24 -8.13
CA LYS A 11 -7.20 -12.42 -9.59
C LYS A 11 -5.90 -12.68 -10.32
N ALA A 12 -4.80 -12.07 -9.88
CA ALA A 12 -3.47 -12.30 -10.45
C ALA A 12 -2.98 -13.73 -10.17
N GLU A 13 -3.22 -14.23 -8.96
CA GLU A 13 -2.91 -15.60 -8.56
C GLU A 13 -3.69 -16.62 -9.40
N ALA A 14 -5.02 -16.44 -9.52
CA ALA A 14 -5.87 -17.30 -10.35
C ALA A 14 -5.47 -17.27 -11.84
N TYR A 15 -5.09 -16.09 -12.36
CA TYR A 15 -4.61 -15.98 -13.75
C TYR A 15 -3.27 -16.69 -13.95
N ALA A 16 -2.35 -16.61 -12.99
CA ALA A 16 -1.08 -17.32 -13.06
C ALA A 16 -1.29 -18.85 -13.06
N GLU A 17 -2.22 -19.34 -12.22
CA GLU A 17 -2.60 -20.75 -12.15
C GLU A 17 -3.20 -21.23 -13.49
N GLU A 18 -4.17 -20.50 -14.04
CA GLU A 18 -4.78 -20.80 -15.35
C GLU A 18 -3.72 -20.87 -16.45
N ARG A 19 -2.76 -19.95 -16.43
CA ARG A 19 -1.68 -19.84 -17.43
C ARG A 19 -0.47 -20.74 -17.12
N LYS A 20 -0.51 -21.50 -16.02
CA LYS A 20 0.50 -22.48 -15.59
C LYS A 20 1.90 -21.89 -15.36
N PHE A 21 1.97 -20.73 -14.70
CA PHE A 21 3.23 -20.16 -14.23
C PHE A 21 3.13 -19.76 -12.74
N SER A 22 4.29 -19.60 -12.08
CA SER A 22 4.32 -19.20 -10.67
C SER A 22 3.94 -17.72 -10.51
N PRO A 23 3.03 -17.37 -9.59
CA PRO A 23 2.76 -15.98 -9.26
C PRO A 23 3.98 -15.23 -8.68
N ASP A 24 5.02 -15.95 -8.23
CA ASP A 24 6.29 -15.33 -7.83
C ASP A 24 6.93 -14.52 -8.97
N ASN A 25 6.62 -14.82 -10.22
CA ASN A 25 7.09 -14.04 -11.37
C ASN A 25 6.67 -12.56 -11.31
N TYR A 26 5.55 -12.24 -10.65
CA TYR A 26 5.13 -10.85 -10.48
C TYR A 26 5.95 -10.07 -9.46
N VAL A 27 6.53 -10.76 -8.46
CA VAL A 27 7.16 -10.11 -7.27
C VAL A 27 8.25 -9.13 -7.66
N ALA A 28 9.09 -9.49 -8.65
CA ALA A 28 10.19 -8.68 -9.14
C ALA A 28 9.82 -7.80 -10.35
N MET A 29 8.58 -7.89 -10.87
CA MET A 29 8.16 -7.09 -12.04
C MET A 29 8.12 -5.59 -11.70
N ARG A 30 8.46 -4.79 -12.70
CA ARG A 30 8.50 -3.32 -12.63
C ARG A 30 7.63 -2.73 -13.73
N LEU A 31 6.99 -1.60 -13.47
CA LEU A 31 6.24 -0.88 -14.49
C LEU A 31 7.15 -0.22 -15.53
N ALA A 32 8.29 0.30 -15.08
CA ALA A 32 9.37 0.82 -15.92
C ALA A 32 10.72 0.35 -15.38
N PRO A 33 11.79 0.28 -16.21
CA PRO A 33 13.09 -0.29 -15.82
C PRO A 33 13.74 0.37 -14.60
N ASP A 34 13.49 1.66 -14.40
CA ASP A 34 14.02 2.49 -13.30
C ASP A 34 13.08 2.59 -12.09
N MET A 35 11.88 2.00 -12.17
CA MET A 35 10.94 1.94 -11.06
C MET A 35 11.25 0.77 -10.13
N LEU A 36 10.78 0.86 -8.88
CA LEU A 36 10.87 -0.22 -7.89
C LEU A 36 9.84 -1.33 -8.18
N PRO A 37 10.12 -2.59 -7.79
CA PRO A 37 9.32 -3.74 -8.17
C PRO A 37 7.96 -3.80 -7.48
N PHE A 38 7.11 -4.75 -7.90
CA PHE A 38 5.78 -5.01 -7.35
C PHE A 38 5.81 -5.19 -5.81
N SER A 39 6.74 -6.01 -5.30
CA SER A 39 6.90 -6.20 -3.84
C SER A 39 7.05 -4.87 -3.10
N PHE A 40 7.88 -3.97 -3.60
CA PHE A 40 8.05 -2.64 -3.01
C PHE A 40 6.77 -1.80 -3.05
N GLN A 41 5.95 -1.94 -4.08
CA GLN A 41 4.68 -1.20 -4.16
C GLN A 41 3.72 -1.64 -3.05
N ILE A 42 3.68 -2.94 -2.73
CA ILE A 42 2.88 -3.47 -1.63
C ILE A 42 3.44 -3.02 -0.27
N GLN A 43 4.75 -3.13 -0.06
CA GLN A 43 5.42 -2.63 1.14
C GLN A 43 5.11 -1.15 1.37
N SER A 44 5.32 -0.32 0.35
CA SER A 44 5.10 1.12 0.44
C SER A 44 3.63 1.49 0.64
N SER A 45 2.68 0.84 -0.04
CA SER A 45 1.25 1.12 0.16
C SER A 45 0.80 0.83 1.59
N THR A 46 1.22 -0.30 2.15
CA THR A 46 0.91 -0.68 3.54
C THR A 46 1.61 0.24 4.54
N ASP A 47 2.86 0.63 4.28
CA ASP A 47 3.60 1.56 5.13
C ASP A 47 2.99 2.96 5.15
N ARG A 48 2.51 3.48 4.01
CA ARG A 48 1.87 4.80 3.97
C ARG A 48 0.60 4.82 4.81
N ALA A 49 -0.23 3.78 4.71
CA ALA A 49 -1.41 3.63 5.56
C ALA A 49 -1.04 3.53 7.05
N LYS A 50 -0.11 2.63 7.40
CA LYS A 50 0.38 2.44 8.76
C LYS A 50 0.92 3.72 9.37
N LEU A 51 1.81 4.41 8.67
CA LEU A 51 2.49 5.62 9.19
C LEU A 51 1.50 6.77 9.39
N PHE A 52 0.54 6.95 8.47
CA PHE A 52 -0.51 7.95 8.67
C PHE A 52 -1.33 7.63 9.91
N LEU A 53 -1.88 6.43 9.97
CA LEU A 53 -2.74 6.01 11.09
C LEU A 53 -2.02 6.12 12.43
N SER A 54 -0.80 5.61 12.52
CA SER A 54 -0.01 5.67 13.75
C SER A 54 0.27 7.10 14.22
N ARG A 55 0.72 7.97 13.33
CA ARG A 55 1.07 9.37 13.67
C ARG A 55 -0.12 10.17 14.13
N VAL A 56 -1.26 9.95 13.49
CA VAL A 56 -2.48 10.71 13.81
C VAL A 56 -3.16 10.17 15.04
N SER A 57 -3.38 8.84 15.13
CA SER A 57 -4.05 8.21 16.29
C SER A 57 -3.19 8.12 17.53
N GLY A 58 -1.85 8.04 17.38
CA GLY A 58 -0.92 7.74 18.48
C GLY A 58 -0.74 6.23 18.74
N VAL A 59 -1.43 5.35 17.99
CA VAL A 59 -1.22 3.90 18.09
C VAL A 59 0.18 3.56 17.59
N ALA A 60 0.92 2.76 18.34
CA ALA A 60 2.28 2.38 17.97
C ALA A 60 2.32 1.64 16.63
N ALA A 61 3.15 2.13 15.71
CA ALA A 61 3.36 1.48 14.42
C ALA A 61 4.16 0.17 14.60
N PRO A 62 3.70 -0.96 14.05
CA PRO A 62 4.53 -2.16 13.99
C PRO A 62 5.73 -1.96 13.06
N THR A 63 6.83 -2.65 13.37
CA THR A 63 8.00 -2.71 12.48
C THR A 63 7.88 -3.92 11.56
N TRP A 64 8.01 -3.68 10.25
CA TRP A 64 8.04 -4.73 9.24
C TRP A 64 9.38 -4.72 8.52
N ALA A 65 9.89 -5.92 8.20
CA ALA A 65 11.29 -6.08 7.78
C ALA A 65 11.54 -5.86 6.28
N ASP A 66 10.49 -5.71 5.45
CA ASP A 66 10.57 -5.53 3.98
C ASP A 66 11.47 -6.57 3.27
N THR A 67 11.31 -7.84 3.65
CA THR A 67 12.14 -8.97 3.17
C THR A 67 11.38 -9.92 2.26
N GLU A 68 10.18 -9.57 1.84
CA GLU A 68 9.28 -10.40 1.04
C GLU A 68 9.89 -10.71 -0.33
N LYS A 69 10.01 -12.02 -0.64
CA LYS A 69 10.62 -12.56 -1.87
C LYS A 69 9.66 -13.43 -2.68
N THR A 70 8.60 -13.92 -2.07
CA THR A 70 7.60 -14.77 -2.68
C THR A 70 6.25 -14.07 -2.75
N TRP A 71 5.38 -14.52 -3.64
CA TRP A 71 4.01 -14.01 -3.74
C TRP A 71 3.23 -14.16 -2.44
N ALA A 72 3.36 -15.32 -1.80
CA ALA A 72 2.71 -15.59 -0.52
C ALA A 72 3.15 -14.59 0.58
N GLU A 73 4.46 -14.28 0.66
CA GLU A 73 4.97 -13.30 1.62
C GLU A 73 4.46 -11.88 1.32
N VAL A 74 4.42 -11.49 0.05
CA VAL A 74 3.89 -10.18 -0.37
C VAL A 74 2.39 -10.06 -0.06
N LYS A 75 1.63 -11.13 -0.27
CA LYS A 75 0.20 -11.19 0.07
C LYS A 75 -0.02 -11.10 1.58
N ALA A 76 0.74 -11.85 2.37
CA ALA A 76 0.71 -11.79 3.83
C ALA A 76 1.08 -10.39 4.36
N ARG A 77 2.02 -9.69 3.70
CA ARG A 77 2.34 -8.30 4.04
C ARG A 77 1.14 -7.37 3.84
N LEU A 78 0.41 -7.53 2.73
CA LEU A 78 -0.79 -6.74 2.46
C LEU A 78 -1.89 -7.02 3.50
N GLU A 79 -2.10 -8.29 3.86
CA GLU A 79 -3.04 -8.70 4.92
C GLU A 79 -2.67 -8.07 6.28
N THR A 80 -1.40 -8.14 6.66
CA THR A 80 -0.90 -7.50 7.88
C THR A 80 -1.15 -5.98 7.88
N GLY A 81 -0.99 -5.32 6.73
CA GLY A 81 -1.31 -3.90 6.56
C GLY A 81 -2.80 -3.60 6.70
N LEU A 82 -3.65 -4.46 6.15
CA LEU A 82 -5.11 -4.38 6.30
C LEU A 82 -5.54 -4.54 7.76
N ASP A 83 -5.00 -5.52 8.46
CA ASP A 83 -5.36 -5.81 9.85
C ASP A 83 -4.94 -4.66 10.76
N PHE A 84 -3.74 -4.11 10.56
CA PHE A 84 -3.33 -2.91 11.29
C PHE A 84 -4.27 -1.73 11.02
N ALA A 85 -4.61 -1.48 9.75
CA ALA A 85 -5.51 -0.38 9.41
C ALA A 85 -6.90 -0.53 10.05
N ARG A 86 -7.42 -1.75 10.15
CA ARG A 86 -8.70 -2.06 10.80
C ARG A 86 -8.63 -1.99 12.33
N SER A 87 -7.46 -2.21 12.89
CA SER A 87 -7.26 -2.19 14.36
C SER A 87 -7.29 -0.79 14.97
N VAL A 88 -7.08 0.26 14.16
CA VAL A 88 -7.11 1.64 14.64
C VAL A 88 -8.55 2.15 14.72
N PRO A 89 -9.08 2.46 15.92
CA PRO A 89 -10.44 2.94 16.07
C PRO A 89 -10.65 4.31 15.40
N ALA A 90 -11.76 4.48 14.68
CA ALA A 90 -12.11 5.76 14.05
C ALA A 90 -12.15 6.92 15.06
N ALA A 91 -12.62 6.68 16.26
CA ALA A 91 -12.65 7.68 17.34
C ALA A 91 -11.28 8.25 17.74
N GLN A 92 -10.18 7.58 17.38
CA GLN A 92 -8.82 8.11 17.59
C GLN A 92 -8.34 8.99 16.43
N LEU A 93 -9.11 9.06 15.36
CA LEU A 93 -8.81 9.87 14.17
C LEU A 93 -9.75 11.07 14.08
N ASP A 94 -11.02 10.89 14.44
CA ASP A 94 -12.04 11.94 14.39
C ASP A 94 -11.68 13.11 15.29
N GLY A 95 -11.75 14.34 14.75
CA GLY A 95 -11.42 15.55 15.48
C GLY A 95 -9.92 15.83 15.62
N THR A 96 -9.08 15.11 14.88
CA THR A 96 -7.62 15.30 14.90
C THR A 96 -7.08 16.11 13.73
N GLU A 97 -7.95 16.72 12.93
CA GLU A 97 -7.61 17.40 11.67
C GLU A 97 -6.49 18.46 11.85
N ASP A 98 -6.55 19.22 12.93
CA ASP A 98 -5.60 20.28 13.25
C ASP A 98 -4.39 19.81 14.09
N LYS A 99 -4.36 18.53 14.51
CA LYS A 99 -3.22 17.98 15.25
C LYS A 99 -1.93 18.14 14.46
N LEU A 100 -0.93 18.77 15.07
CA LEU A 100 0.37 18.96 14.42
C LEU A 100 1.16 17.65 14.41
N ILE A 101 1.54 17.21 13.22
CA ILE A 101 2.30 15.99 12.96
C ILE A 101 3.72 16.37 12.53
N PRO A 102 4.76 15.96 13.28
CA PRO A 102 6.14 16.15 12.88
C PRO A 102 6.47 15.25 11.68
N LEU A 103 6.96 15.85 10.61
CA LEU A 103 7.27 15.19 9.36
C LEU A 103 8.62 15.66 8.83
N LYS A 104 9.28 14.80 8.05
CA LYS A 104 10.40 15.19 7.20
C LYS A 104 9.96 15.21 5.74
N VAL A 105 9.87 16.42 5.17
CA VAL A 105 9.44 16.61 3.78
C VAL A 105 10.60 17.23 2.99
N ARG A 106 11.04 16.54 1.93
CA ARG A 106 12.19 16.96 1.09
C ARG A 106 13.47 17.28 1.88
N GLY A 107 13.66 16.57 3.00
CA GLY A 107 14.83 16.73 3.87
C GLY A 107 14.64 17.74 5.02
N GLU A 108 13.59 18.55 4.99
CA GLU A 108 13.28 19.56 6.02
C GLU A 108 12.31 19.00 7.05
N GLU A 109 12.54 19.34 8.32
CA GLU A 109 11.60 19.03 9.40
C GLU A 109 10.48 20.06 9.41
N VAL A 110 9.24 19.60 9.35
CA VAL A 110 8.04 20.43 9.32
C VAL A 110 7.00 19.93 10.30
N GLN A 111 6.12 20.84 10.74
CA GLN A 111 4.94 20.50 11.54
C GLN A 111 3.70 20.76 10.69
N TRP A 112 3.03 19.72 10.24
CA TRP A 112 1.82 19.86 9.44
C TRP A 112 0.57 19.45 10.21
N PRO A 113 -0.56 20.16 10.04
CA PRO A 113 -1.85 19.65 10.48
C PRO A 113 -2.12 18.26 9.88
N ALA A 114 -2.75 17.39 10.64
CA ALA A 114 -3.04 16.02 10.20
C ALA A 114 -3.83 15.98 8.89
N GLN A 115 -4.79 16.89 8.69
CA GLN A 115 -5.53 17.02 7.45
C GLN A 115 -4.61 17.34 6.26
N LYS A 116 -3.70 18.30 6.42
CA LYS A 116 -2.71 18.64 5.39
C LYS A 116 -1.80 17.43 5.08
N TYR A 117 -1.31 16.76 6.12
CA TYR A 117 -0.50 15.55 5.96
C TYR A 117 -1.25 14.47 5.19
N LEU A 118 -2.55 14.25 5.51
CA LEU A 118 -3.38 13.29 4.78
C LEU A 118 -3.47 13.63 3.29
N LEU A 119 -3.90 14.85 2.98
CA LEU A 119 -4.29 15.24 1.63
C LEU A 119 -3.09 15.51 0.71
N GLU A 120 -2.00 16.08 1.23
CA GLU A 120 -0.86 16.51 0.40
C GLU A 120 0.32 15.54 0.42
N ASN A 121 0.33 14.54 1.33
CA ASN A 121 1.42 13.58 1.41
C ASN A 121 0.94 12.13 1.48
N ALA A 122 0.16 11.75 2.49
CA ALA A 122 -0.17 10.35 2.76
C ALA A 122 -1.00 9.74 1.63
N LEU A 123 -2.12 10.36 1.24
CA LEU A 123 -2.99 9.86 0.17
C LEU A 123 -2.31 9.88 -1.21
N PRO A 124 -1.64 10.96 -1.66
CA PRO A 124 -0.94 10.94 -2.94
C PRO A 124 0.11 9.81 -3.03
N ASN A 125 0.93 9.64 -2.00
CA ASN A 125 1.90 8.54 -1.94
C ASN A 125 1.23 7.17 -1.91
N PHE A 126 0.20 6.99 -1.10
CA PHE A 126 -0.56 5.75 -1.01
C PHE A 126 -1.15 5.35 -2.35
N PHE A 127 -1.87 6.28 -3.02
CA PHE A 127 -2.48 5.99 -4.32
C PHE A 127 -1.44 5.77 -5.41
N PHE A 128 -0.29 6.46 -5.37
CA PHE A 128 0.80 6.18 -6.30
C PHE A 128 1.23 4.71 -6.24
N HIS A 129 1.49 4.18 -5.04
CA HIS A 129 1.93 2.80 -4.88
C HIS A 129 0.83 1.77 -5.20
N VAL A 130 -0.41 2.02 -4.77
CA VAL A 130 -1.55 1.13 -5.10
C VAL A 130 -1.81 1.09 -6.60
N THR A 131 -1.77 2.25 -7.28
CA THR A 131 -1.96 2.34 -8.72
C THR A 131 -0.82 1.66 -9.46
N THR A 132 0.42 1.91 -9.06
CA THR A 132 1.59 1.26 -9.68
C THR A 132 1.55 -0.27 -9.52
N ALA A 133 1.13 -0.78 -8.35
CA ALA A 133 0.95 -2.23 -8.16
C ALA A 133 -0.13 -2.78 -9.10
N TYR A 134 -1.27 -2.11 -9.21
CA TYR A 134 -2.32 -2.46 -10.16
C TYR A 134 -1.80 -2.44 -11.60
N ASP A 135 -1.11 -1.40 -12.00
CA ASP A 135 -0.60 -1.22 -13.36
C ASP A 135 0.43 -2.29 -13.74
N ILE A 136 1.30 -2.73 -12.81
CA ILE A 136 2.23 -3.84 -13.03
C ILE A 136 1.46 -5.11 -13.36
N LEU A 137 0.44 -5.47 -12.56
CA LEU A 137 -0.35 -6.67 -12.80
C LEU A 137 -1.19 -6.57 -14.09
N ARG A 138 -1.76 -5.39 -14.35
CA ARG A 138 -2.50 -5.13 -15.59
C ARG A 138 -1.60 -5.25 -16.82
N HIS A 139 -0.39 -4.69 -16.77
CA HIS A 139 0.62 -4.79 -17.84
C HIS A 139 1.08 -6.23 -18.04
N ALA A 140 1.16 -7.02 -16.97
CA ALA A 140 1.47 -8.46 -17.03
C ALA A 140 0.34 -9.32 -17.65
N GLY A 141 -0.78 -8.72 -18.03
CA GLY A 141 -1.88 -9.39 -18.71
C GLY A 141 -3.00 -9.87 -17.78
N VAL A 142 -2.91 -9.61 -16.47
CA VAL A 142 -3.98 -9.97 -15.52
C VAL A 142 -5.28 -9.28 -15.94
N PRO A 143 -6.43 -10.01 -16.03
CA PRO A 143 -7.70 -9.48 -16.52
C PRO A 143 -8.42 -8.65 -15.43
N VAL A 144 -7.79 -7.54 -15.03
CA VAL A 144 -8.34 -6.55 -14.09
C VAL A 144 -8.68 -5.25 -14.80
N GLY A 145 -9.66 -4.52 -14.29
CA GLY A 145 -10.11 -3.24 -14.84
C GLY A 145 -10.39 -2.20 -13.76
N LYS A 146 -10.85 -1.02 -14.16
CA LYS A 146 -11.13 0.09 -13.23
C LYS A 146 -12.05 -0.32 -12.07
N ARG A 147 -13.05 -1.18 -12.31
CA ARG A 147 -13.96 -1.65 -11.25
C ARG A 147 -13.24 -2.45 -10.16
N ASP A 148 -12.22 -3.22 -10.53
CA ASP A 148 -11.43 -3.96 -9.54
C ASP A 148 -10.57 -3.03 -8.68
N PHE A 149 -10.15 -1.91 -9.24
CA PHE A 149 -9.41 -0.88 -8.52
C PHE A 149 -10.32 -0.06 -7.59
N THR A 150 -11.51 0.34 -8.05
CA THR A 150 -12.38 1.25 -7.29
C THR A 150 -13.28 0.54 -6.28
N GLY A 151 -13.59 -0.73 -6.47
CA GLY A 151 -14.56 -1.52 -5.69
C GLY A 151 -15.98 -1.42 -6.22
#